data_52304b1889c4759298f690425288f7ed
#
_entry.id   52304b1889c4759298f690425288f7ed
#
_cell.length_a   1.000
_cell.length_b   1.000
_cell.length_c   1.000
_cell.angle_alpha   90.00
_cell.angle_beta   90.00
_cell.angle_gamma   90.00
#
_symmetry.space_group_name_H-M   'P 1'
#
loop_
_entity.id
_entity.type
_entity.pdbx_description
1 polymer ?
#
loop_
_entity_poly.entity_id
_entity_poly.type
_entity_poly.pdbx_seq_one_letter_code
_entity_poly.pdbx_strand_id
1 'polypeptide(L)'
;AESEFLIIDFIDDRFQKIWYQGVLVTKSREFSENVATPDQYEVAFTQGSEEDLIHWTESCRRFSNFIKQFDIKIILHKSRFAIDYLEDGEFKGNPNRSFIDRMNTIISKYEDIFMNEIDNVYSIKVELEHVISDPTHRWGLAPFHYIDSYYQSAWKQIKLLS
;
A
#
# COMPACT_ATOMS: atom_id res chain seq x y z
N ALA A 1 -7.95 -23.75 9.58
CA ALA A 1 -6.71 -23.20 10.12
C ALA A 1 -7.03 -21.84 10.71
N GLU A 2 -6.72 -21.63 11.96
CA GLU A 2 -6.81 -20.32 12.59
C GLU A 2 -5.58 -19.52 12.16
N SER A 3 -5.77 -18.31 11.65
CA SER A 3 -4.67 -17.42 11.32
C SER A 3 -4.17 -16.75 12.59
N GLU A 4 -2.88 -16.77 12.84
CA GLU A 4 -2.27 -16.15 14.02
C GLU A 4 -1.98 -14.67 13.84
N PHE A 5 -1.86 -14.21 12.58
CA PHE A 5 -1.61 -12.82 12.25
C PHE A 5 -2.21 -12.40 10.90
N LEU A 6 -2.43 -11.09 10.77
CA LEU A 6 -2.88 -10.42 9.56
C LEU A 6 -1.75 -9.49 9.09
N ILE A 7 -1.29 -9.69 7.86
CA ILE A 7 -0.31 -8.80 7.22
C ILE A 7 -1.07 -7.79 6.38
N ILE A 8 -0.75 -6.51 6.57
CA ILE A 8 -1.37 -5.39 5.86
C ILE A 8 -0.27 -4.53 5.23
N ASP A 9 -0.50 -4.06 4.01
CA ASP A 9 0.27 -2.96 3.39
C ASP A 9 -0.69 -1.98 2.68
N PHE A 10 -0.17 -0.83 2.26
CA PHE A 10 -0.95 0.23 1.62
C PHE A 10 -0.47 0.56 0.20
N ILE A 11 0.22 -0.36 -0.45
CA ILE A 11 0.69 -0.17 -1.84
C ILE A 11 -0.48 0.07 -2.81
N ASP A 12 -1.62 -0.57 -2.57
CA ASP A 12 -2.81 -0.43 -3.41
C ASP A 12 -3.63 0.84 -3.12
N ASP A 13 -3.34 1.57 -2.05
CA ASP A 13 -3.93 2.90 -1.81
C ASP A 13 -3.41 3.99 -2.77
N ARG A 14 -2.58 3.61 -3.76
CA ARG A 14 -2.20 4.44 -4.91
C ARG A 14 -3.38 4.81 -5.81
N PHE A 15 -4.46 4.06 -5.77
CA PHE A 15 -5.62 4.30 -6.60
C PHE A 15 -6.46 5.45 -6.05
N GLN A 16 -7.01 6.25 -6.97
CA GLN A 16 -7.93 7.34 -6.65
C GLN A 16 -9.20 6.79 -6.02
N LYS A 17 -9.72 7.48 -5.00
CA LYS A 17 -11.02 7.21 -4.39
C LYS A 17 -12.08 8.06 -5.07
N ILE A 18 -13.22 7.45 -5.37
CA ILE A 18 -14.33 8.07 -6.10
C ILE A 18 -15.67 7.75 -5.42
N TRP A 19 -16.63 8.65 -5.58
CA TRP A 19 -18.01 8.38 -5.26
C TRP A 19 -18.73 7.74 -6.46
N TYR A 20 -19.23 6.53 -6.28
CA TYR A 20 -20.03 5.81 -7.27
C TYR A 20 -21.30 5.32 -6.61
N GLN A 21 -22.47 5.77 -7.11
CA GLN A 21 -23.80 5.43 -6.57
C GLN A 21 -23.90 5.64 -5.04
N GLY A 22 -23.31 6.71 -4.52
CA GLY A 22 -23.31 7.04 -3.10
C GLY A 22 -22.34 6.24 -2.22
N VAL A 23 -21.52 5.39 -2.81
CA VAL A 23 -20.51 4.58 -2.10
C VAL A 23 -19.11 5.02 -2.47
N LEU A 24 -18.23 5.09 -1.47
CA LEU A 24 -16.80 5.34 -1.69
C LEU A 24 -16.13 4.07 -2.19
N VAL A 25 -15.55 4.11 -3.39
CA VAL A 25 -14.86 2.99 -4.01
C VAL A 25 -13.47 3.38 -4.52
N THR A 26 -12.62 2.38 -4.67
CA THR A 26 -11.30 2.53 -5.29
C THR A 26 -11.40 2.45 -6.81
N LYS A 27 -10.94 3.48 -7.51
CA LYS A 27 -10.89 3.52 -8.97
C LYS A 27 -9.71 2.71 -9.48
N SER A 28 -9.87 1.39 -9.54
CA SER A 28 -8.91 0.53 -10.21
C SER A 28 -9.09 0.55 -11.74
N ARG A 29 -8.17 -0.06 -12.45
CA ARG A 29 -8.30 -0.27 -13.90
C ARG A 29 -9.53 -1.12 -14.22
N GLU A 30 -9.71 -2.20 -13.48
CA GLU A 30 -10.82 -3.14 -13.64
C GLU A 30 -12.17 -2.45 -13.41
N PHE A 31 -12.25 -1.57 -12.41
CA PHE A 31 -13.45 -0.75 -12.19
C PHE A 31 -13.74 0.13 -13.41
N SER A 32 -12.73 0.84 -13.92
CA SER A 32 -12.89 1.76 -15.05
C SER A 32 -13.22 1.05 -16.38
N GLU A 33 -12.76 -0.19 -16.55
CA GLU A 33 -12.99 -0.96 -17.77
C GLU A 33 -14.34 -1.73 -17.74
N ASN A 34 -14.86 -2.09 -16.55
CA ASN A 34 -15.96 -3.04 -16.45
C ASN A 34 -17.19 -2.53 -15.68
N VAL A 35 -17.08 -1.44 -14.91
CA VAL A 35 -18.15 -1.05 -13.98
C VAL A 35 -18.78 0.29 -14.33
N ALA A 36 -18.00 1.34 -14.56
CA ALA A 36 -18.51 2.68 -14.72
C ALA A 36 -17.67 3.53 -15.70
N THR A 37 -18.35 4.35 -16.48
CA THR A 37 -17.74 5.38 -17.32
C THR A 37 -17.43 6.66 -16.51
N PRO A 38 -16.52 7.54 -16.96
CA PRO A 38 -16.10 8.73 -16.20
C PRO A 38 -17.22 9.69 -15.80
N ASP A 39 -18.32 9.71 -16.51
CA ASP A 39 -19.51 10.51 -16.23
C ASP A 39 -20.42 9.92 -15.13
N GLN A 40 -20.15 8.71 -14.67
CA GLN A 40 -20.96 7.99 -13.69
C GLN A 40 -20.39 8.08 -12.26
N TYR A 41 -19.24 8.72 -12.06
CA TYR A 41 -18.62 8.86 -10.75
C TYR A 41 -17.94 10.22 -10.57
N GLU A 42 -17.76 10.62 -9.33
CA GLU A 42 -17.06 11.83 -8.95
C GLU A 42 -15.79 11.49 -8.18
N VAL A 43 -14.73 12.29 -8.35
CA VAL A 43 -13.55 12.20 -7.51
C VAL A 43 -13.94 12.57 -6.09
N ALA A 44 -13.73 11.65 -5.15
CA ALA A 44 -14.12 11.88 -3.76
C ALA A 44 -13.22 12.96 -3.13
N PHE A 45 -11.90 12.78 -3.22
CA PHE A 45 -10.91 13.73 -2.71
C PHE A 45 -9.54 13.47 -3.35
N THR A 46 -8.64 14.44 -3.21
CA THR A 46 -7.25 14.29 -3.65
C THR A 46 -6.49 13.45 -2.63
N GLN A 47 -5.80 12.40 -3.10
CA GLN A 47 -4.98 11.55 -2.24
C GLN A 47 -3.94 12.37 -1.46
N GLY A 48 -3.87 12.16 -0.15
CA GLY A 48 -3.00 12.85 0.78
C GLY A 48 -3.44 14.27 1.16
N SER A 49 -4.62 14.74 0.70
CA SER A 49 -5.25 15.96 1.19
C SER A 49 -5.71 15.80 2.64
N GLU A 50 -6.02 16.91 3.30
CA GLU A 50 -6.56 16.89 4.66
C GLU A 50 -7.86 16.07 4.74
N GLU A 51 -8.76 16.22 3.79
CA GLU A 51 -10.01 15.50 3.70
C GLU A 51 -9.77 13.99 3.55
N ASP A 52 -8.86 13.58 2.66
CA ASP A 52 -8.47 12.17 2.51
C ASP A 52 -7.90 11.58 3.81
N LEU A 53 -7.04 12.32 4.51
CA LEU A 53 -6.46 11.87 5.78
C LEU A 53 -7.51 11.77 6.91
N ILE A 54 -8.52 12.65 6.92
CA ILE A 54 -9.66 12.54 7.85
C ILE A 54 -10.43 11.24 7.58
N HIS A 55 -10.79 10.98 6.34
CA HIS A 55 -11.50 9.74 5.95
C HIS A 55 -10.66 8.49 6.22
N TRP A 56 -9.35 8.56 6.01
CA TRP A 56 -8.43 7.48 6.34
C TRP A 56 -8.43 7.20 7.85
N THR A 57 -8.32 8.24 8.66
CA THR A 57 -8.37 8.14 10.13
C THR A 57 -9.66 7.47 10.63
N GLU A 58 -10.81 7.90 10.12
CA GLU A 58 -12.10 7.30 10.46
C GLU A 58 -12.19 5.82 10.04
N SER A 59 -11.60 5.48 8.89
CA SER A 59 -11.54 4.09 8.41
C SER A 59 -10.66 3.23 9.28
N CYS A 60 -9.50 3.74 9.73
CA CYS A 60 -8.63 3.06 10.69
C CYS A 60 -9.35 2.83 12.03
N ARG A 61 -10.12 3.79 12.53
CA ARG A 61 -10.91 3.64 13.75
C ARG A 61 -12.00 2.56 13.61
N ARG A 62 -12.72 2.54 12.49
CA ARG A 62 -13.70 1.48 12.21
C ARG A 62 -13.04 0.12 12.13
N PHE A 63 -11.89 0.02 11.45
CA PHE A 63 -11.11 -1.21 11.38
C PHE A 63 -10.59 -1.64 12.76
N SER A 64 -10.08 -0.71 13.58
CA SER A 64 -9.66 -0.97 14.96
C SER A 64 -10.78 -1.60 15.79
N ASN A 65 -11.99 -1.03 15.73
CA ASN A 65 -13.15 -1.57 16.43
C ASN A 65 -13.56 -2.96 15.94
N PHE A 66 -13.43 -3.21 14.64
CA PHE A 66 -13.73 -4.51 14.04
C PHE A 66 -12.69 -5.56 14.44
N ILE A 67 -11.41 -5.25 14.30
CA ILE A 67 -10.33 -6.23 14.52
C ILE A 67 -10.15 -6.64 15.97
N LYS A 68 -10.53 -5.78 16.93
CA LYS A 68 -10.52 -6.08 18.37
C LYS A 68 -11.40 -7.29 18.77
N GLN A 69 -12.29 -7.73 17.90
CA GLN A 69 -13.12 -8.92 18.13
C GLN A 69 -12.36 -10.23 17.87
N PHE A 70 -11.17 -10.15 17.31
CA PHE A 70 -10.36 -11.30 16.96
C PHE A 70 -9.05 -11.29 17.75
N ASP A 71 -8.65 -12.44 18.23
CA ASP A 71 -7.33 -12.64 18.85
C ASP A 71 -6.28 -12.88 17.75
N ILE A 72 -5.92 -11.80 17.06
CA ILE A 72 -5.01 -11.83 15.91
C ILE A 72 -3.97 -10.73 16.02
N LYS A 73 -2.71 -11.04 15.73
CA LYS A 73 -1.64 -10.06 15.63
C LYS A 73 -1.72 -9.32 14.29
N ILE A 74 -1.47 -8.02 14.29
CA ILE A 74 -1.40 -7.22 13.06
C ILE A 74 0.06 -6.91 12.77
N ILE A 75 0.49 -7.21 11.55
CA ILE A 75 1.82 -6.86 11.04
C ILE A 75 1.63 -5.86 9.90
N LEU A 76 2.02 -4.61 10.12
CA LEU A 76 2.07 -3.60 9.07
C LEU A 76 3.39 -3.75 8.29
N HIS A 77 3.28 -4.11 7.03
CA HIS A 77 4.40 -4.09 6.10
C HIS A 77 4.53 -2.68 5.52
N LYS A 78 5.52 -1.92 6.01
CA LYS A 78 5.83 -0.56 5.55
C LYS A 78 6.49 -0.60 4.17
N SER A 79 5.71 -0.96 3.15
CA SER A 79 6.16 -1.06 1.77
C SER A 79 6.41 0.32 1.15
N ARG A 80 7.32 0.41 0.18
CA ARG A 80 7.65 1.65 -0.55
C ARG A 80 7.78 1.36 -2.03
N PHE A 81 7.28 2.26 -2.85
CA PHE A 81 7.56 2.22 -4.28
C PHE A 81 9.06 2.36 -4.52
N ALA A 82 9.62 1.44 -5.29
CA ALA A 82 11.01 1.46 -5.66
C ALA A 82 11.31 2.64 -6.59
N ILE A 83 12.38 3.35 -6.27
CA ILE A 83 12.87 4.51 -7.02
C ILE A 83 13.62 4.07 -8.27
N ASP A 84 14.32 2.95 -8.14
CA ASP A 84 15.20 2.40 -9.15
C ASP A 84 14.79 0.96 -9.50
N TYR A 85 15.23 0.51 -10.66
CA TYR A 85 15.17 -0.88 -11.09
C TYR A 85 16.56 -1.35 -11.56
N LEU A 86 16.77 -2.65 -11.60
CA LEU A 86 18.04 -3.26 -12.02
C LEU A 86 17.86 -3.85 -13.42
N GLU A 87 18.62 -3.36 -14.41
CA GLU A 87 18.62 -3.88 -15.76
C GLU A 87 20.09 -4.04 -16.25
N ASP A 88 20.43 -5.23 -16.72
CA ASP A 88 21.77 -5.59 -17.19
C ASP A 88 22.90 -5.32 -16.16
N GLY A 89 22.58 -5.44 -14.86
CA GLY A 89 23.51 -5.19 -13.76
C GLY A 89 23.71 -3.72 -13.40
N GLU A 90 22.97 -2.81 -14.03
CA GLU A 90 23.01 -1.37 -13.76
C GLU A 90 21.72 -0.87 -13.12
N PHE A 91 21.85 0.07 -12.17
CA PHE A 91 20.69 0.75 -11.60
C PHE A 91 20.19 1.83 -12.57
N LYS A 92 18.89 1.79 -12.85
CA LYS A 92 18.19 2.78 -13.66
C LYS A 92 17.01 3.34 -12.88
N GLY A 93 16.79 4.66 -13.00
CA GLY A 93 15.67 5.32 -12.35
C GLY A 93 14.32 4.91 -12.94
N ASN A 94 13.34 4.64 -12.09
CA ASN A 94 11.97 4.41 -12.53
C ASN A 94 11.40 5.66 -13.24
N PRO A 95 10.68 5.48 -14.37
CA PRO A 95 10.27 6.60 -15.24
C PRO A 95 9.34 7.63 -14.56
N ASN A 96 8.56 7.23 -13.58
CA ASN A 96 7.56 8.07 -12.90
C ASN A 96 8.03 8.57 -11.52
N ARG A 97 9.26 9.07 -11.41
CA ARG A 97 9.89 9.46 -10.15
C ARG A 97 9.01 10.38 -9.28
N SER A 98 8.44 11.44 -9.85
CA SER A 98 7.61 12.38 -9.10
C SER A 98 6.33 11.74 -8.52
N PHE A 99 5.74 10.79 -9.24
CA PHE A 99 4.62 9.98 -8.73
C PHE A 99 5.09 9.10 -7.57
N ILE A 100 6.22 8.42 -7.71
CA ILE A 100 6.80 7.53 -6.69
C ILE A 100 7.07 8.31 -5.39
N ASP A 101 7.76 9.45 -5.47
CA ASP A 101 8.09 10.27 -4.30
C ASP A 101 6.82 10.78 -3.60
N ARG A 102 5.83 11.24 -4.38
CA ARG A 102 4.53 11.64 -3.83
C ARG A 102 3.83 10.48 -3.14
N MET A 103 3.74 9.32 -3.77
CA MET A 103 3.04 8.17 -3.20
C MET A 103 3.74 7.63 -1.95
N ASN A 104 5.07 7.55 -1.95
CA ASN A 104 5.82 7.16 -0.77
C ASN A 104 5.56 8.10 0.42
N THR A 105 5.40 9.40 0.15
CA THR A 105 5.03 10.39 1.17
C THR A 105 3.61 10.16 1.70
N ILE A 106 2.64 9.90 0.82
CA ILE A 106 1.25 9.65 1.20
C ILE A 106 1.12 8.35 2.00
N ILE A 107 1.73 7.26 1.50
CA ILE A 107 1.73 5.96 2.17
C ILE A 107 2.32 6.08 3.58
N SER A 108 3.41 6.84 3.74
CA SER A 108 3.99 7.07 5.07
C SER A 108 2.99 7.74 6.04
N LYS A 109 2.21 8.71 5.58
CA LYS A 109 1.17 9.35 6.40
C LYS A 109 0.05 8.35 6.77
N TYR A 110 -0.36 7.51 5.83
CA TYR A 110 -1.36 6.48 6.09
C TYR A 110 -0.88 5.47 7.14
N GLU A 111 0.38 5.04 7.04
CA GLU A 111 1.02 4.15 8.01
C GLU A 111 1.08 4.76 9.40
N ASP A 112 1.48 6.03 9.50
CA ASP A 112 1.57 6.74 10.78
C ASP A 112 0.18 6.86 11.43
N ILE A 113 -0.86 7.20 10.67
CA ILE A 113 -2.24 7.23 11.16
C ILE A 113 -2.67 5.83 11.61
N PHE A 114 -2.43 4.80 10.79
CA PHE A 114 -2.78 3.42 11.11
C PHE A 114 -2.13 2.95 12.42
N MET A 115 -0.84 3.21 12.59
CA MET A 115 -0.09 2.88 13.80
C MET A 115 -0.60 3.63 15.06
N ASN A 116 -1.14 4.84 14.89
CA ASN A 116 -1.68 5.64 15.98
C ASN A 116 -3.12 5.24 16.38
N GLU A 117 -3.91 4.74 15.43
CA GLU A 117 -5.33 4.42 15.66
C GLU A 117 -5.57 2.94 16.03
N ILE A 118 -4.57 2.08 15.88
CA ILE A 118 -4.72 0.64 16.09
C ILE A 118 -3.66 0.17 17.09
N ASP A 119 -4.13 -0.47 18.15
CA ASP A 119 -3.27 -1.01 19.20
C ASP A 119 -2.57 -2.30 18.74
N ASN A 120 -1.40 -2.58 19.31
CA ASN A 120 -0.67 -3.85 19.15
C ASN A 120 -0.30 -4.17 17.68
N VAL A 121 0.04 -3.16 16.89
CA VAL A 121 0.56 -3.33 15.54
C VAL A 121 2.07 -3.51 15.58
N TYR A 122 2.54 -4.64 15.08
CA TYR A 122 3.95 -4.84 14.75
C TYR A 122 4.22 -4.25 13.37
N SER A 123 5.42 -3.78 13.13
CA SER A 123 5.77 -3.31 11.79
C SER A 123 7.03 -3.96 11.28
N ILE A 124 7.06 -4.25 9.97
CA ILE A 124 8.27 -4.63 9.25
C ILE A 124 8.55 -3.61 8.16
N LYS A 125 9.82 -3.41 7.87
CA LYS A 125 10.28 -2.52 6.80
C LYS A 125 11.49 -3.14 6.12
N VAL A 126 11.42 -3.30 4.82
CA VAL A 126 12.55 -3.78 4.03
C VAL A 126 13.58 -2.66 3.89
N GLU A 127 14.87 -3.01 4.03
CA GLU A 127 15.97 -2.08 3.87
C GLU A 127 16.01 -1.50 2.45
N LEU A 128 16.35 -0.21 2.32
CA LEU A 128 16.27 0.50 1.05
C LEU A 128 17.10 -0.13 -0.08
N GLU A 129 18.18 -0.80 0.26
CA GLU A 129 19.03 -1.52 -0.71
C GLU A 129 18.33 -2.70 -1.41
N HIS A 130 17.22 -3.18 -0.84
CA HIS A 130 16.38 -4.22 -1.43
C HIS A 130 15.11 -3.67 -2.08
N VAL A 131 14.80 -2.39 -1.91
CA VAL A 131 13.61 -1.74 -2.51
C VAL A 131 13.93 -1.36 -3.96
N ILE A 132 14.04 -2.38 -4.80
CA ILE A 132 14.43 -2.28 -6.21
C ILE A 132 13.38 -2.99 -7.04
N SER A 133 12.93 -2.37 -8.14
CA SER A 133 11.97 -3.01 -9.05
C SER A 133 12.65 -4.06 -9.92
N ASP A 134 11.91 -5.13 -10.20
CA ASP A 134 12.29 -6.19 -11.10
C ASP A 134 11.72 -5.93 -12.51
N PRO A 135 12.55 -5.60 -13.51
CA PRO A 135 12.10 -5.42 -14.89
C PRO A 135 11.66 -6.73 -15.56
N THR A 136 12.04 -7.87 -14.98
CA THR A 136 11.68 -9.21 -15.51
C THR A 136 10.43 -9.79 -14.87
N HIS A 137 9.79 -9.05 -13.96
CA HIS A 137 8.59 -9.51 -13.29
C HIS A 137 7.49 -9.89 -14.29
N ARG A 138 6.78 -10.99 -14.02
CA ARG A 138 5.76 -11.56 -14.94
C ARG A 138 4.67 -10.57 -15.39
N TRP A 139 4.43 -9.51 -14.64
CA TRP A 139 3.50 -8.42 -14.96
C TRP A 139 4.19 -7.15 -15.44
N GLY A 140 5.49 -7.24 -15.78
CA GLY A 140 6.31 -6.13 -16.25
C GLY A 140 6.85 -5.24 -15.14
N LEU A 141 7.65 -4.26 -15.56
CA LEU A 141 8.26 -3.28 -14.66
C LEU A 141 7.18 -2.41 -14.01
N ALA A 142 7.17 -2.40 -12.68
CA ALA A 142 6.40 -1.46 -11.88
C ALA A 142 7.13 -1.18 -10.56
N PRO A 143 6.95 -0.01 -9.94
CA PRO A 143 7.68 0.35 -8.74
C PRO A 143 7.31 -0.47 -7.49
N PHE A 144 6.37 -1.38 -7.60
CA PHE A 144 5.91 -2.31 -6.57
C PHE A 144 6.07 -3.78 -6.97
N HIS A 145 6.77 -4.07 -8.06
CA HIS A 145 7.24 -5.40 -8.42
C HIS A 145 8.72 -5.49 -8.09
N TYR A 146 9.05 -6.09 -6.96
CA TYR A 146 10.40 -6.06 -6.42
C TYR A 146 11.22 -7.28 -6.83
N ILE A 147 12.54 -7.15 -6.73
CA ILE A 147 13.48 -8.26 -6.85
C ILE A 147 13.32 -9.25 -5.67
N ASP A 148 13.75 -10.49 -5.85
CA ASP A 148 13.59 -11.56 -4.87
C ASP A 148 14.14 -11.24 -3.48
N SER A 149 15.24 -10.50 -3.38
CA SER A 149 15.84 -10.13 -2.10
C SER A 149 14.91 -9.27 -1.23
N TYR A 150 14.01 -8.49 -1.83
CA TYR A 150 12.97 -7.77 -1.11
C TYR A 150 12.04 -8.73 -0.35
N TYR A 151 11.50 -9.71 -1.06
CA TYR A 151 10.57 -10.68 -0.47
C TYR A 151 11.25 -11.55 0.58
N GLN A 152 12.51 -11.93 0.36
CA GLN A 152 13.30 -12.68 1.33
C GLN A 152 13.53 -11.86 2.62
N SER A 153 13.85 -10.57 2.50
CA SER A 153 14.02 -9.66 3.64
C SER A 153 12.71 -9.49 4.42
N ALA A 154 11.59 -9.22 3.71
CA ALA A 154 10.28 -9.10 4.34
C ALA A 154 9.90 -10.38 5.09
N TRP A 155 10.04 -11.54 4.44
CA TRP A 155 9.71 -12.83 5.03
C TRP A 155 10.56 -13.18 6.26
N LYS A 156 11.86 -12.84 6.23
CA LYS A 156 12.74 -13.02 7.38
C LYS A 156 12.25 -12.23 8.60
N GLN A 157 11.79 -10.98 8.41
CA GLN A 157 11.27 -10.15 9.48
C GLN A 157 9.92 -10.69 10.02
N ILE A 158 9.02 -11.15 9.13
CA ILE A 158 7.75 -11.76 9.53
C ILE A 158 7.99 -12.97 10.44
N LYS A 159 8.92 -13.85 10.07
CA LYS A 159 9.27 -15.04 10.88
C LYS A 159 9.81 -14.74 12.27
N LEU A 160 10.34 -13.56 12.50
CA LEU A 160 10.81 -13.14 13.83
C LEU A 160 9.67 -12.66 14.73
N LEU A 161 8.49 -12.40 14.17
CA LEU A 161 7.30 -11.95 14.89
C LEU A 161 6.28 -13.08 15.13
N SER A 162 6.44 -14.22 14.45
CA SER A 162 5.58 -15.41 14.52
C SER A 162 6.05 -16.44 15.61
#